data_7403705cbade8e55e9e163e41fbd9cb7
#
_entry.id   7403705cbade8e55e9e163e41fbd9cb7
#
_cell.length_a   1.000
_cell.length_b   1.000
_cell.length_c   1.000
_cell.angle_alpha   90.00
_cell.angle_beta   90.00
_cell.angle_gamma   90.00
#
_symmetry.space_group_name_H-M   'P 1'
#
loop_
_entity.id
_entity.type
_entity.pdbx_description
1 polymer ?
#
loop_
_entity_poly.entity_id
_entity_poly.type
_entity_poly.pdbx_seq_one_letter_code
_entity_poly.pdbx_strand_id
1 'polypeptide(L)'
;LEMYETSTSPDDIVDLQMGEDHACVLSRQGFVKCWGNNDAGQLGYGNQINYITPFNGEMAYGDKHPMLYFGQNRTVTQIDVGFERSCALLDDGSISCWGRYSQYMFTSATGGSSGSQYTPLSLTQYGTDNLKVVIGGTGSVCALKESGEVFCTGEGYALGIQTSYDYSTPTKIISAHSTEGKVVDIIGMKDYDYDSGTCAIFESGATKCWGQN
;
A
#
# COMPACT_ATOMS: atom_id res chain seq x y z
N LEU A 1 13.89 -14.13 19.38
CA LEU A 1 14.98 -13.14 19.35
C LEU A 1 14.33 -11.78 19.16
N GLU A 2 14.10 -11.07 20.26
CA GLU A 2 13.57 -9.71 20.23
C GLU A 2 14.68 -8.79 19.70
N MET A 3 14.54 -8.34 18.47
CA MET A 3 15.38 -7.26 17.98
C MET A 3 14.77 -5.93 18.46
N TYR A 4 15.15 -5.52 19.65
CA TYR A 4 14.96 -4.15 20.10
C TYR A 4 16.05 -3.29 19.45
N GLU A 5 15.75 -2.70 18.33
CA GLU A 5 16.62 -1.65 17.83
C GLU A 5 16.25 -0.33 18.49
N THR A 6 17.23 0.19 19.20
CA THR A 6 17.21 1.46 19.89
C THR A 6 17.12 2.60 18.90
N SER A 7 16.09 3.44 19.04
CA SER A 7 16.06 4.84 18.57
C SER A 7 16.39 5.04 17.08
N THR A 8 15.39 4.95 16.22
CA THR A 8 15.48 5.71 14.96
C THR A 8 15.55 7.20 15.31
N SER A 9 16.67 7.84 14.98
CA SER A 9 16.76 9.29 15.03
C SER A 9 15.65 9.89 14.14
N PRO A 10 15.06 11.03 14.50
CA PRO A 10 14.12 11.74 13.61
C PRO A 10 14.70 11.99 12.21
N ASP A 11 16.02 12.07 12.09
CA ASP A 11 16.75 12.26 10.82
C ASP A 11 16.74 11.01 9.92
N ASP A 12 16.27 9.86 10.44
CA ASP A 12 16.23 8.59 9.69
C ASP A 12 14.89 8.36 8.97
N ILE A 13 13.87 9.16 9.21
CA ILE A 13 12.59 9.05 8.50
C ILE A 13 12.73 9.63 7.10
N VAL A 14 12.39 8.82 6.10
CA VAL A 14 12.47 9.21 4.67
C VAL A 14 11.10 9.35 4.02
N ASP A 15 10.06 8.75 4.60
CA ASP A 15 8.68 8.88 4.12
C ASP A 15 7.67 8.83 5.28
N LEU A 16 6.57 9.58 5.13
CA LEU A 16 5.41 9.59 6.01
C LEU A 16 4.17 9.53 5.14
N GLN A 17 3.38 8.51 5.31
CA GLN A 17 2.10 8.34 4.61
C GLN A 17 0.94 8.34 5.61
N MET A 18 -0.16 8.98 5.24
CA MET A 18 -1.35 9.11 6.07
C MET A 18 -2.57 8.59 5.31
N GLY A 19 -3.36 7.77 5.99
CA GLY A 19 -4.72 7.42 5.62
C GLY A 19 -5.72 8.33 6.34
N GLU A 20 -6.96 7.88 6.49
CA GLU A 20 -7.96 8.65 7.23
C GLU A 20 -7.65 8.69 8.72
N ASP A 21 -7.49 7.53 9.35
CA ASP A 21 -7.37 7.39 10.79
C ASP A 21 -6.06 6.73 11.25
N HIS A 22 -5.12 6.51 10.35
CA HIS A 22 -3.82 5.94 10.67
C HIS A 22 -2.71 6.52 9.79
N ALA A 23 -1.49 6.37 10.26
CA ALA A 23 -0.30 6.82 9.56
C ALA A 23 0.82 5.80 9.69
N CYS A 24 1.72 5.78 8.71
CA CYS A 24 2.92 4.97 8.72
C CYS A 24 4.15 5.81 8.34
N VAL A 25 5.29 5.50 8.95
CA VAL A 25 6.59 6.06 8.58
C VAL A 25 7.50 4.97 8.06
N LEU A 26 8.35 5.37 7.13
CA LEU A 26 9.45 4.57 6.60
C LEU A 26 10.78 5.20 7.01
N SER A 27 11.66 4.41 7.61
CA SER A 27 13.03 4.82 7.90
C SER A 27 13.95 4.60 6.71
N ARG A 28 15.10 5.28 6.70
CA ARG A 28 16.18 5.09 5.72
C ARG A 28 16.70 3.63 5.68
N GLN A 29 16.61 2.92 6.79
CA GLN A 29 17.00 1.51 6.89
C GLN A 29 15.94 0.54 6.37
N GLY A 30 14.78 1.03 5.93
CA GLY A 30 13.69 0.22 5.42
C GLY A 30 12.77 -0.38 6.50
N PHE A 31 12.77 0.20 7.71
CA PHE A 31 11.83 -0.16 8.77
C PHE A 31 10.54 0.63 8.68
N VAL A 32 9.42 -0.01 9.01
CA VAL A 32 8.09 0.62 9.00
C VAL A 32 7.47 0.56 10.39
N LYS A 33 6.92 1.69 10.83
CA LYS A 33 6.06 1.79 12.02
C LYS A 33 4.77 2.50 11.66
N CYS A 34 3.65 2.02 12.20
CA CYS A 34 2.33 2.58 11.99
C CYS A 34 1.65 2.88 13.33
N TRP A 35 0.77 3.90 13.35
CA TRP A 35 -0.03 4.26 14.51
C TRP A 35 -1.40 4.82 14.09
N GLY A 36 -2.33 4.91 15.04
CA GLY A 36 -3.69 5.34 14.81
C GLY A 36 -4.72 4.23 15.00
N ASN A 37 -5.79 4.27 14.24
CA ASN A 37 -6.84 3.26 14.23
C ASN A 37 -6.32 1.92 13.69
N ASN A 38 -6.79 0.81 14.28
CA ASN A 38 -6.41 -0.54 13.90
C ASN A 38 -7.61 -1.52 13.88
N ASP A 39 -8.83 -1.01 13.81
CA ASP A 39 -10.05 -1.84 13.84
C ASP A 39 -10.10 -2.82 12.65
N ALA A 40 -9.49 -2.46 11.55
CA ALA A 40 -9.32 -3.30 10.36
C ALA A 40 -7.92 -3.95 10.24
N GLY A 41 -7.05 -3.82 11.24
CA GLY A 41 -5.68 -4.34 11.18
C GLY A 41 -4.72 -3.50 10.32
N GLN A 42 -5.08 -2.26 10.00
CA GLN A 42 -4.32 -1.37 9.11
C GLN A 42 -2.93 -0.99 9.63
N LEU A 43 -2.64 -1.25 10.91
CA LEU A 43 -1.31 -1.08 11.47
C LEU A 43 -0.36 -2.27 11.25
N GLY A 44 -0.90 -3.47 10.93
CA GLY A 44 -0.11 -4.64 10.55
C GLY A 44 0.53 -5.44 11.70
N TYR A 45 0.16 -5.19 12.95
CA TYR A 45 0.79 -5.79 14.14
C TYR A 45 0.20 -7.15 14.58
N GLY A 46 -0.68 -7.76 13.77
CA GLY A 46 -1.29 -9.04 14.08
C GLY A 46 -2.45 -8.97 15.07
N ASN A 47 -2.98 -7.77 15.33
CA ASN A 47 -4.07 -7.52 16.28
C ASN A 47 -4.96 -6.36 15.79
N GLN A 48 -5.99 -6.02 16.59
CA GLN A 48 -6.90 -4.89 16.34
C GLN A 48 -6.79 -3.81 17.43
N ILE A 49 -5.63 -3.70 18.07
CA ILE A 49 -5.41 -2.70 19.12
C ILE A 49 -5.07 -1.37 18.46
N ASN A 50 -5.85 -0.34 18.77
CA ASN A 50 -5.58 1.03 18.36
C ASN A 50 -4.37 1.58 19.12
N TYR A 51 -3.33 1.95 18.39
CA TYR A 51 -2.14 2.57 18.96
C TYR A 51 -2.26 4.09 18.82
N ILE A 52 -3.22 4.66 19.55
CA ILE A 52 -3.37 6.09 19.64
C ILE A 52 -2.25 6.58 20.53
N THR A 53 -1.26 7.26 19.96
CA THR A 53 -0.30 8.00 20.76
C THR A 53 -1.03 9.10 21.51
N PRO A 54 -1.03 9.13 22.85
CA PRO A 54 -1.55 10.28 23.54
C PRO A 54 -0.74 11.50 23.13
N PHE A 55 -1.40 12.55 22.71
CA PHE A 55 -0.84 13.86 22.39
C PHE A 55 -0.30 14.54 23.67
N ASN A 56 0.58 13.89 24.38
CA ASN A 56 1.20 14.43 25.58
C ASN A 56 2.60 15.00 25.29
N GLY A 57 2.89 15.32 24.02
CA GLY A 57 4.18 15.91 23.63
C GLY A 57 5.34 14.92 23.60
N GLU A 58 5.13 13.72 24.06
CA GLU A 58 6.05 12.60 23.86
C GLU A 58 5.59 11.87 22.61
N MET A 59 6.24 12.13 21.50
CA MET A 59 6.28 11.14 20.43
C MET A 59 6.85 9.90 21.12
N ALA A 60 5.97 8.97 21.46
CA ALA A 60 6.39 7.70 22.02
C ALA A 60 7.11 6.89 20.92
N TYR A 61 8.28 7.36 20.56
CA TYR A 61 9.36 6.55 19.98
C TYR A 61 9.88 5.62 21.07
N GLY A 62 8.99 5.10 21.85
CA GLY A 62 9.33 4.17 22.90
C GLY A 62 8.86 2.82 22.47
N ASP A 63 9.66 1.88 22.60
CA ASP A 63 9.59 0.44 22.89
C ASP A 63 8.21 -0.28 22.88
N LYS A 64 7.11 0.39 22.54
CA LYS A 64 5.74 -0.12 22.58
C LYS A 64 5.13 -0.43 21.21
N HIS A 65 5.70 0.10 20.12
CA HIS A 65 5.26 -0.19 18.77
C HIS A 65 6.30 -1.07 18.09
N PRO A 66 6.01 -2.36 17.87
CA PRO A 66 6.94 -3.22 17.17
C PRO A 66 7.17 -2.71 15.74
N MET A 67 8.33 -3.02 15.18
CA MET A 67 8.55 -2.83 13.74
C MET A 67 7.75 -3.89 12.98
N LEU A 68 7.24 -3.50 11.82
CA LEU A 68 6.59 -4.45 10.94
C LEU A 68 7.62 -5.40 10.34
N TYR A 69 7.25 -6.67 10.27
CA TYR A 69 8.10 -7.72 9.74
C TYR A 69 7.66 -8.13 8.33
N PHE A 70 8.55 -8.05 7.37
CA PHE A 70 8.30 -8.37 5.96
C PHE A 70 9.06 -9.62 5.47
N GLY A 71 9.67 -10.36 6.36
CA GLY A 71 10.48 -11.54 6.04
C GLY A 71 11.97 -11.35 6.39
N GLN A 72 12.73 -12.46 6.34
CA GLN A 72 14.17 -12.40 6.62
C GLN A 72 14.92 -11.60 5.55
N ASN A 73 15.75 -10.67 5.99
CA ASN A 73 16.60 -9.85 5.12
C ASN A 73 15.83 -9.04 4.07
N ARG A 74 14.62 -8.59 4.43
CA ARG A 74 13.82 -7.70 3.60
C ARG A 74 13.76 -6.30 4.20
N THR A 75 13.91 -5.30 3.34
CA THR A 75 13.72 -3.91 3.67
C THR A 75 12.63 -3.29 2.80
N VAL A 76 11.93 -2.31 3.36
CA VAL A 76 10.90 -1.58 2.62
C VAL A 76 11.56 -0.39 1.91
N THR A 77 11.21 -0.20 0.65
CA THR A 77 11.69 0.91 -0.19
C THR A 77 10.65 1.99 -0.40
N GLN A 78 9.36 1.64 -0.24
CA GLN A 78 8.25 2.57 -0.36
C GLN A 78 7.07 2.06 0.48
N ILE A 79 6.31 2.98 1.05
CA ILE A 79 5.01 2.72 1.68
C ILE A 79 3.92 3.52 0.97
N ASP A 80 2.71 2.99 0.98
CA ASP A 80 1.50 3.74 0.67
C ASP A 80 0.38 3.36 1.62
N VAL A 81 -0.39 4.37 2.04
CA VAL A 81 -1.43 4.25 3.08
C VAL A 81 -2.72 4.80 2.52
N GLY A 82 -3.77 4.00 2.53
CA GLY A 82 -5.12 4.37 2.12
C GLY A 82 -6.09 4.47 3.30
N PHE A 83 -7.37 4.35 3.03
CA PHE A 83 -8.45 4.49 4.03
C PHE A 83 -8.23 3.58 5.27
N GLU A 84 -8.33 2.29 5.13
CA GLU A 84 -8.14 1.30 6.22
C GLU A 84 -7.12 0.23 5.82
N ARG A 85 -6.13 0.59 5.01
CA ARG A 85 -5.11 -0.34 4.50
C ARG A 85 -3.79 0.33 4.29
N SER A 86 -2.77 -0.50 4.27
CA SER A 86 -1.41 -0.08 4.02
C SER A 86 -0.72 -1.07 3.09
N CYS A 87 0.19 -0.59 2.26
CA CYS A 87 1.02 -1.40 1.39
C CYS A 87 2.49 -0.97 1.49
N ALA A 88 3.38 -1.91 1.26
CA ALA A 88 4.80 -1.70 1.17
C ALA A 88 5.36 -2.35 -0.09
N LEU A 89 6.27 -1.65 -0.75
CA LEU A 89 7.15 -2.19 -1.77
C LEU A 89 8.46 -2.59 -1.09
N LEU A 90 8.95 -3.79 -1.37
CA LEU A 90 10.17 -4.32 -0.78
C LEU A 90 11.37 -4.16 -1.72
N ASP A 91 12.56 -4.35 -1.17
CA ASP A 91 13.86 -4.24 -1.85
C ASP A 91 14.03 -5.20 -3.03
N ASP A 92 13.26 -6.28 -3.10
CA ASP A 92 13.23 -7.22 -4.22
C ASP A 92 12.10 -6.94 -5.24
N GLY A 93 11.41 -5.82 -5.09
CA GLY A 93 10.27 -5.44 -5.93
C GLY A 93 8.97 -6.18 -5.61
N SER A 94 8.94 -7.03 -4.59
CA SER A 94 7.69 -7.65 -4.13
C SER A 94 6.82 -6.65 -3.35
N ILE A 95 5.51 -6.89 -3.33
CA ILE A 95 4.53 -6.05 -2.65
C ILE A 95 3.92 -6.81 -1.48
N SER A 96 3.79 -6.15 -0.35
CA SER A 96 3.03 -6.64 0.82
C SER A 96 1.98 -5.61 1.23
N CYS A 97 0.75 -6.06 1.50
CA CYS A 97 -0.33 -5.19 1.96
C CYS A 97 -1.03 -5.79 3.18
N TRP A 98 -1.67 -4.93 3.97
CA TRP A 98 -2.43 -5.30 5.17
C TRP A 98 -3.56 -4.30 5.45
N GLY A 99 -4.43 -4.62 6.40
CA GLY A 99 -5.62 -3.84 6.71
C GLY A 99 -6.88 -4.40 6.08
N ARG A 100 -7.88 -3.56 5.86
CA ARG A 100 -9.15 -3.96 5.22
C ARG A 100 -8.91 -4.39 3.78
N TYR A 101 -9.54 -5.47 3.38
CA TYR A 101 -9.55 -5.91 1.99
C TYR A 101 -10.98 -6.26 1.53
N SER A 102 -11.27 -5.96 0.28
CA SER A 102 -12.38 -6.61 -0.42
C SER A 102 -11.94 -8.04 -0.79
N GLN A 103 -12.90 -8.95 -0.90
CA GLN A 103 -12.67 -10.36 -1.28
C GLN A 103 -11.80 -10.54 -2.54
N TYR A 104 -11.53 -9.49 -3.27
CA TYR A 104 -10.89 -9.48 -4.58
C TYR A 104 -9.46 -8.93 -4.59
N MET A 105 -9.01 -8.31 -3.51
CA MET A 105 -7.66 -7.72 -3.47
C MET A 105 -6.58 -8.71 -3.08
N PHE A 106 -6.90 -9.65 -2.21
CA PHE A 106 -5.99 -10.67 -1.72
C PHE A 106 -6.48 -12.05 -2.14
N THR A 107 -6.18 -12.45 -3.38
CA THR A 107 -6.52 -13.78 -3.85
C THR A 107 -5.75 -14.83 -3.10
N SER A 108 -6.40 -15.89 -2.75
CA SER A 108 -5.81 -17.18 -2.38
C SER A 108 -5.46 -17.42 -0.90
N ALA A 109 -4.96 -16.45 -0.14
CA ALA A 109 -4.58 -16.71 1.25
C ALA A 109 -5.76 -16.69 2.24
N THR A 110 -6.86 -16.02 1.90
CA THR A 110 -7.96 -15.74 2.83
C THR A 110 -9.32 -16.36 2.46
N GLY A 111 -9.38 -17.14 1.39
CA GLY A 111 -10.59 -17.90 1.04
C GLY A 111 -11.74 -17.09 0.43
N GLY A 112 -11.49 -15.88 -0.08
CA GLY A 112 -12.44 -15.17 -0.95
C GLY A 112 -13.59 -14.44 -0.25
N SER A 113 -13.53 -14.17 1.05
CA SER A 113 -14.46 -13.26 1.73
C SER A 113 -13.79 -11.92 2.07
N SER A 114 -14.58 -10.83 2.04
CA SER A 114 -14.11 -9.54 2.55
C SER A 114 -13.76 -9.66 4.03
N GLY A 115 -12.70 -8.97 4.47
CA GLY A 115 -12.24 -9.03 5.85
C GLY A 115 -11.06 -8.13 6.12
N SER A 116 -10.25 -8.52 7.07
CA SER A 116 -9.08 -7.77 7.52
C SER A 116 -7.85 -8.67 7.57
N GLN A 117 -6.75 -8.14 7.06
CA GLN A 117 -5.43 -8.76 7.13
C GLN A 117 -4.62 -8.03 8.20
N TYR A 118 -4.36 -8.68 9.30
CA TYR A 118 -3.73 -8.06 10.47
C TYR A 118 -2.20 -7.99 10.43
N THR A 119 -1.58 -8.66 9.47
CA THR A 119 -0.13 -8.67 9.26
C THR A 119 0.18 -8.43 7.79
N PRO A 120 1.37 -7.89 7.44
CA PRO A 120 1.76 -7.77 6.03
C PRO A 120 1.67 -9.11 5.30
N LEU A 121 0.90 -9.12 4.22
CA LEU A 121 0.70 -10.27 3.35
C LEU A 121 1.32 -10.00 1.97
N SER A 122 2.20 -10.88 1.53
CA SER A 122 2.83 -10.77 0.21
C SER A 122 1.81 -11.00 -0.91
N LEU A 123 1.73 -10.05 -1.84
CA LEU A 123 0.92 -10.11 -3.04
C LEU A 123 1.71 -10.75 -4.20
N THR A 124 1.97 -12.05 -4.10
CA THR A 124 2.81 -12.79 -5.06
C THR A 124 2.34 -12.70 -6.50
N GLN A 125 1.04 -12.44 -6.73
CA GLN A 125 0.46 -12.25 -8.06
C GLN A 125 1.01 -11.04 -8.82
N TYR A 126 1.64 -10.07 -8.14
CA TYR A 126 2.29 -8.92 -8.77
C TYR A 126 3.72 -9.21 -9.23
N GLY A 127 4.34 -10.32 -8.81
CA GLY A 127 5.75 -10.60 -9.09
C GLY A 127 6.70 -9.67 -8.34
N THR A 128 7.92 -9.52 -8.85
CA THR A 128 9.02 -8.79 -8.20
C THR A 128 9.65 -7.70 -9.08
N ASP A 129 9.02 -7.33 -10.18
CA ASP A 129 9.47 -6.28 -11.11
C ASP A 129 8.74 -4.94 -10.91
N ASN A 130 8.30 -4.69 -9.67
CA ASN A 130 7.54 -3.49 -9.34
C ASN A 130 8.47 -2.36 -8.88
N LEU A 131 8.24 -1.14 -9.38
CA LEU A 131 8.95 0.09 -9.00
C LEU A 131 8.15 0.93 -8.01
N LYS A 132 6.82 0.79 -8.01
CA LYS A 132 5.93 1.55 -7.14
C LYS A 132 4.63 0.81 -6.91
N VAL A 133 4.09 0.94 -5.70
CA VAL A 133 2.75 0.50 -5.34
C VAL A 133 1.93 1.69 -4.84
N VAL A 134 0.67 1.77 -5.23
CA VAL A 134 -0.28 2.77 -4.73
C VAL A 134 -1.64 2.15 -4.44
N ILE A 135 -2.31 2.73 -3.46
CA ILE A 135 -3.69 2.41 -3.08
C ILE A 135 -4.60 3.45 -3.72
N GLY A 136 -5.51 3.01 -4.59
CA GLY A 136 -6.52 3.85 -5.22
C GLY A 136 -7.82 3.82 -4.43
N GLY A 137 -7.95 4.70 -3.44
CA GLY A 137 -9.12 4.79 -2.57
C GLY A 137 -9.41 3.50 -1.81
N THR A 138 -10.69 3.16 -1.64
CA THR A 138 -11.14 1.93 -0.99
C THR A 138 -11.10 0.71 -1.91
N GLY A 139 -11.01 0.90 -3.22
CA GLY A 139 -11.35 -0.12 -4.23
C GLY A 139 -10.17 -0.77 -4.96
N SER A 140 -8.96 -0.23 -4.94
CA SER A 140 -7.88 -0.78 -5.77
C SER A 140 -6.48 -0.72 -5.16
N VAL A 141 -5.61 -1.61 -5.64
CA VAL A 141 -4.15 -1.55 -5.47
C VAL A 141 -3.53 -1.62 -6.87
N CYS A 142 -2.67 -0.68 -7.18
CA CYS A 142 -1.97 -0.60 -8.46
C CYS A 142 -0.47 -0.67 -8.29
N ALA A 143 0.21 -1.31 -9.23
CA ALA A 143 1.67 -1.41 -9.29
C ALA A 143 2.19 -0.91 -10.63
N LEU A 144 3.21 -0.07 -10.58
CA LEU A 144 4.02 0.32 -11.73
C LEU A 144 5.18 -0.65 -11.87
N LYS A 145 5.30 -1.22 -13.06
CA LYS A 145 6.36 -2.17 -13.43
C LYS A 145 7.60 -1.45 -14.00
N GLU A 146 8.76 -2.12 -13.94
CA GLU A 146 9.99 -1.67 -14.60
C GLU A 146 9.79 -1.43 -16.12
N SER A 147 8.89 -2.18 -16.75
CA SER A 147 8.50 -1.99 -18.14
C SER A 147 7.77 -0.69 -18.44
N GLY A 148 7.28 0.02 -17.41
CA GLY A 148 6.36 1.15 -17.54
C GLY A 148 4.90 0.73 -17.71
N GLU A 149 4.59 -0.53 -17.52
CA GLU A 149 3.21 -1.03 -17.48
C GLU A 149 2.60 -0.80 -16.09
N VAL A 150 1.28 -0.62 -16.04
CA VAL A 150 0.53 -0.52 -14.79
C VAL A 150 -0.46 -1.66 -14.70
N PHE A 151 -0.38 -2.39 -13.59
CA PHE A 151 -1.29 -3.47 -13.26
C PHE A 151 -2.03 -3.15 -11.97
N CYS A 152 -3.33 -3.44 -11.93
CA CYS A 152 -4.17 -3.20 -10.76
C CYS A 152 -5.03 -4.41 -10.42
N THR A 153 -5.33 -4.57 -9.12
CA THR A 153 -6.39 -5.43 -8.59
C THR A 153 -7.43 -4.59 -7.88
N GLY A 154 -8.66 -5.08 -7.78
CA GLY A 154 -9.75 -4.42 -7.07
C GLY A 154 -11.04 -4.35 -7.85
N GLU A 155 -11.90 -3.43 -7.48
CA GLU A 155 -13.21 -3.21 -8.10
C GLU A 155 -13.07 -2.67 -9.52
N GLY A 156 -13.86 -3.21 -10.48
CA GLY A 156 -13.74 -2.84 -11.88
C GLY A 156 -13.93 -1.36 -12.15
N TYR A 157 -14.84 -0.70 -11.44
CA TYR A 157 -15.00 0.76 -11.56
C TYR A 157 -13.76 1.52 -11.06
N ALA A 158 -13.16 1.10 -9.96
CA ALA A 158 -11.91 1.68 -9.45
C ALA A 158 -10.72 1.49 -10.41
N LEU A 159 -10.79 0.45 -11.24
CA LEU A 159 -9.79 0.17 -12.28
C LEU A 159 -10.06 0.93 -13.61
N GLY A 160 -11.13 1.73 -13.68
CA GLY A 160 -11.53 2.38 -14.92
C GLY A 160 -12.11 1.42 -15.98
N ILE A 161 -12.35 0.18 -15.58
CA ILE A 161 -13.00 -0.83 -16.42
C ILE A 161 -14.48 -0.76 -16.08
N GLN A 162 -15.31 -0.26 -16.97
CA GLN A 162 -16.76 -0.01 -16.77
C GLN A 162 -17.55 -1.32 -16.53
N THR A 163 -17.31 -1.97 -15.42
CA THR A 163 -17.92 -3.22 -15.01
C THR A 163 -17.99 -3.32 -13.49
N SER A 164 -19.02 -3.97 -12.99
CA SER A 164 -19.17 -4.30 -11.57
C SER A 164 -18.38 -5.57 -11.16
N TYR A 165 -17.64 -6.18 -12.08
CA TYR A 165 -16.79 -7.33 -11.74
C TYR A 165 -15.51 -6.86 -11.09
N ASP A 166 -15.07 -7.60 -10.08
CA ASP A 166 -13.86 -7.36 -9.35
C ASP A 166 -12.71 -8.23 -9.89
N TYR A 167 -11.54 -7.65 -9.88
CA TYR A 167 -10.33 -8.26 -10.44
C TYR A 167 -9.38 -8.63 -9.33
N SER A 168 -9.33 -9.89 -8.98
CA SER A 168 -8.42 -10.45 -7.98
C SER A 168 -7.03 -10.75 -8.56
N THR A 169 -6.93 -10.90 -9.87
CA THR A 169 -5.66 -11.04 -10.58
C THR A 169 -5.24 -9.70 -11.14
N PRO A 170 -3.96 -9.30 -11.02
CA PRO A 170 -3.50 -8.04 -11.55
C PRO A 170 -3.81 -7.90 -13.03
N THR A 171 -4.67 -6.93 -13.33
CA THR A 171 -5.14 -6.64 -14.67
C THR A 171 -4.35 -5.47 -15.22
N LYS A 172 -3.86 -5.59 -16.44
CA LYS A 172 -3.10 -4.53 -17.12
C LYS A 172 -4.03 -3.37 -17.46
N ILE A 173 -3.76 -2.22 -16.88
CA ILE A 173 -4.48 -0.97 -17.15
C ILE A 173 -3.76 -0.12 -18.19
N ILE A 174 -2.42 -0.07 -18.11
CA ILE A 174 -1.60 0.66 -19.08
C ILE A 174 -0.53 -0.27 -19.64
N SER A 175 -0.39 -0.26 -20.96
CA SER A 175 0.61 -1.01 -21.71
C SER A 175 1.93 -0.24 -21.81
N ALA A 176 3.08 -0.95 -21.86
CA ALA A 176 4.40 -0.37 -22.09
C ALA A 176 4.51 0.42 -23.42
N HIS A 177 3.64 0.14 -24.39
CA HIS A 177 3.62 0.78 -25.71
C HIS A 177 2.48 1.77 -25.85
N SER A 178 2.23 2.57 -24.82
CA SER A 178 1.25 3.66 -24.92
C SER A 178 1.78 4.75 -25.88
N THR A 179 0.87 5.47 -26.53
CA THR A 179 1.23 6.58 -27.42
C THR A 179 1.91 7.75 -26.69
N GLU A 180 1.76 7.81 -25.38
CA GLU A 180 2.35 8.82 -24.49
C GLU A 180 3.73 8.44 -23.96
N GLY A 181 4.24 7.28 -24.32
CA GLY A 181 5.50 6.73 -23.79
C GLY A 181 5.29 5.85 -22.56
N LYS A 182 6.37 5.59 -21.83
CA LYS A 182 6.32 4.82 -20.56
C LYS A 182 5.69 5.62 -19.45
N VAL A 183 5.01 4.92 -18.54
CA VAL A 183 4.64 5.48 -17.24
C VAL A 183 5.88 5.58 -16.37
N VAL A 184 6.10 6.75 -15.79
CA VAL A 184 7.22 7.02 -14.88
C VAL A 184 6.79 7.19 -13.44
N ASP A 185 5.52 7.46 -13.22
CA ASP A 185 4.95 7.54 -11.86
C ASP A 185 3.46 7.21 -11.85
N ILE A 186 2.98 6.71 -10.71
CA ILE A 186 1.55 6.50 -10.42
C ILE A 186 1.22 7.10 -9.06
N ILE A 187 0.00 7.63 -8.93
CA ILE A 187 -0.49 8.26 -7.71
C ILE A 187 -1.90 7.74 -7.45
N GLY A 188 -2.14 7.19 -6.25
CA GLY A 188 -3.46 6.78 -5.79
C GLY A 188 -4.23 7.95 -5.18
N MET A 189 -5.51 8.05 -5.47
CA MET A 189 -6.42 8.95 -4.75
C MET A 189 -6.79 8.30 -3.41
N LYS A 190 -6.71 9.08 -2.34
CA LYS A 190 -6.95 8.59 -0.96
C LYS A 190 -8.28 9.14 -0.44
N ASP A 191 -9.39 8.82 -1.10
CA ASP A 191 -10.71 9.30 -0.68
C ASP A 191 -11.54 8.21 0.02
N TYR A 192 -12.43 8.67 0.92
CA TYR A 192 -13.31 7.85 1.75
C TYR A 192 -14.56 7.36 1.00
N ASP A 193 -15.15 8.20 0.16
CA ASP A 193 -16.49 8.05 -0.38
C ASP A 193 -16.57 7.24 -1.69
N TYR A 194 -16.04 6.01 -1.71
CA TYR A 194 -16.10 5.12 -2.89
C TYR A 194 -15.44 5.69 -4.16
N ASP A 195 -14.98 6.93 -4.14
CA ASP A 195 -14.30 7.59 -5.25
C ASP A 195 -12.86 7.09 -5.37
N SER A 196 -12.74 5.83 -5.76
CA SER A 196 -11.45 5.18 -5.95
C SER A 196 -10.86 5.58 -7.29
N GLY A 197 -9.63 6.06 -7.31
CA GLY A 197 -8.98 6.44 -8.55
C GLY A 197 -7.46 6.36 -8.47
N THR A 198 -6.86 6.29 -9.63
CA THR A 198 -5.40 6.30 -9.81
C THR A 198 -5.05 7.15 -11.01
N CYS A 199 -3.95 7.89 -10.91
CA CYS A 199 -3.39 8.65 -12.03
C CYS A 199 -2.01 8.12 -12.38
N ALA A 200 -1.68 8.09 -13.66
CA ALA A 200 -0.37 7.79 -14.19
C ALA A 200 0.24 9.03 -14.85
N ILE A 201 1.53 9.23 -14.63
CA ILE A 201 2.35 10.26 -15.27
C ILE A 201 3.28 9.56 -16.28
N PHE A 202 3.31 10.06 -17.50
CA PHE A 202 4.11 9.52 -18.60
C PHE A 202 5.41 10.30 -18.78
N GLU A 203 6.41 9.69 -19.43
CA GLU A 203 7.66 10.35 -19.81
C GLU A 203 7.45 11.63 -20.63
N SER A 204 6.40 11.69 -21.42
CA SER A 204 6.00 12.89 -22.18
C SER A 204 5.49 14.05 -21.32
N GLY A 205 5.26 13.83 -20.03
CA GLY A 205 4.56 14.75 -19.12
C GLY A 205 3.04 14.65 -19.19
N ALA A 206 2.49 13.82 -20.06
CA ALA A 206 1.05 13.55 -20.09
C ALA A 206 0.62 12.86 -18.79
N THR A 207 -0.62 13.12 -18.37
CA THR A 207 -1.24 12.48 -17.21
C THR A 207 -2.56 11.85 -17.60
N LYS A 208 -2.81 10.62 -17.17
CA LYS A 208 -4.10 9.94 -17.34
C LYS A 208 -4.57 9.43 -15.98
N CYS A 209 -5.83 9.69 -15.68
CA CYS A 209 -6.48 9.20 -14.47
C CYS A 209 -7.62 8.25 -14.83
N TRP A 210 -7.87 7.29 -13.98
CA TRP A 210 -9.00 6.36 -14.07
C TRP A 210 -9.53 6.08 -12.68
N GLY A 211 -10.75 5.53 -12.62
CA GLY A 211 -11.43 5.20 -11.37
C GLY A 211 -12.91 5.48 -11.47
N GLN A 212 -13.55 5.46 -10.32
CA GLN A 212 -14.95 5.79 -10.19
C GLN A 212 -15.15 7.30 -10.36
N ASN A 213 -16.17 7.68 -11.12
CA ASN A 213 -16.54 9.07 -11.41
C ASN A 213 -18.02 9.28 -11.09
#